data_a17cb12157120f6d15af46e0b54a1f9e
#
_entry.id   a17cb12157120f6d15af46e0b54a1f9e
#
_cell.length_a   1.000
_cell.length_b   1.000
_cell.length_c   1.000
_cell.angle_alpha   90.00
_cell.angle_beta   90.00
_cell.angle_gamma   90.00
#
_symmetry.space_group_name_H-M   'P 1'
#
loop_
_entity.id
_entity.type
_entity.pdbx_description
1 polymer ?
#
loop_
_entity_poly.entity_id
_entity_poly.type
_entity_poly.pdbx_seq_one_letter_code
_entity_poly.pdbx_strand_id
1 'polypeptide(L)'
;MTMTRTKVGRAAGLRGRVSSGRAAGPMNPTAAAFGGQRVPAVSLARPIATPALVLMSASFENLLYALDAASGILTITLNRPTKLNALNAATIAEIDVAMEQALDDAQVRGIILTGSGDKAFVAGADIAELAALTSAQAARASERGQEAFARIEESTKPVVAAVNGFALGGGCELAMACHMRVAADNARFGQPEVNLGLPPGYGGTQRLPQLIGKGKAIELLLTADMIKADEALRLGLVNHVVPQAELLDFCRQLLGRILAKAPLAVGLVLECVNAHYDKETDGYATEAHAFGQAFETDDFKEGTAAFVEKRPAVFTGK
;
A
#
# COMPACT_ATOMS: atom_id res chain seq x y z
N MET A 1 -44.30 26.88 33.28
CA MET A 1 -45.53 26.32 32.67
C MET A 1 -45.04 25.41 31.58
N THR A 2 -45.22 24.16 31.46
CA THR A 2 -45.88 23.07 32.17
C THR A 2 -45.13 21.78 31.79
N MET A 3 -44.73 20.98 32.73
CA MET A 3 -44.19 19.64 32.57
C MET A 3 -45.26 18.71 31.99
N THR A 4 -44.86 17.79 31.10
CA THR A 4 -45.58 16.52 30.95
C THR A 4 -44.60 15.35 30.92
N ARG A 5 -44.59 14.57 31.98
CA ARG A 5 -43.99 13.23 32.11
C ARG A 5 -44.91 12.22 31.45
N THR A 6 -44.34 11.28 30.69
CA THR A 6 -45.08 10.05 30.35
C THR A 6 -44.26 8.83 30.75
N LYS A 7 -44.99 7.87 31.30
CA LYS A 7 -44.65 6.74 32.15
C LYS A 7 -43.97 5.59 31.40
N VAL A 8 -43.11 4.91 32.20
CA VAL A 8 -42.54 3.59 32.11
C VAL A 8 -43.63 2.51 31.96
N GLY A 9 -43.43 1.58 31.00
CA GLY A 9 -44.14 0.30 30.89
C GLY A 9 -43.14 -0.86 31.11
N ARG A 10 -43.39 -1.60 32.23
CA ARG A 10 -42.77 -2.91 32.50
C ARG A 10 -43.63 -4.02 31.91
N ALA A 11 -42.99 -5.03 31.29
CA ALA A 11 -43.52 -6.39 31.15
C ALA A 11 -42.29 -7.31 31.13
N ALA A 12 -42.10 -8.10 32.15
CA ALA A 12 -42.64 -9.42 32.47
C ALA A 12 -41.85 -10.53 31.70
N GLY A 13 -41.11 -11.26 32.48
CA GLY A 13 -40.23 -12.36 32.22
C GLY A 13 -40.94 -13.63 31.75
N LEU A 14 -40.16 -14.45 31.08
CA LEU A 14 -40.42 -15.88 30.89
C LEU A 14 -39.13 -16.66 31.20
N ARG A 15 -39.21 -17.41 32.27
CA ARG A 15 -38.25 -18.45 32.67
C ARG A 15 -38.52 -19.70 31.84
N GLY A 16 -37.55 -20.19 31.09
CA GLY A 16 -37.55 -21.46 30.38
C GLY A 16 -36.47 -22.40 30.94
N ARG A 17 -36.89 -23.57 31.34
CA ARG A 17 -36.23 -24.63 32.12
C ARG A 17 -34.94 -25.17 31.47
N VAL A 18 -33.97 -25.43 32.35
CA VAL A 18 -32.83 -26.31 32.18
C VAL A 18 -33.28 -27.76 32.08
N SER A 19 -32.85 -28.49 31.05
CA SER A 19 -32.86 -29.96 31.06
C SER A 19 -31.43 -30.46 30.88
N SER A 20 -30.95 -31.13 31.89
CA SER A 20 -29.74 -31.93 31.97
C SER A 20 -29.85 -33.18 31.09
N GLY A 21 -28.81 -33.51 30.34
CA GLY A 21 -28.79 -34.78 29.61
C GLY A 21 -27.48 -35.15 28.94
N ARG A 22 -26.73 -36.02 29.62
CA ARG A 22 -25.81 -37.07 29.15
C ARG A 22 -24.38 -36.71 28.76
N ALA A 23 -23.51 -37.25 29.59
CA ALA A 23 -22.09 -37.52 29.38
C ALA A 23 -21.86 -38.42 28.16
N ALA A 24 -20.89 -38.05 27.29
CA ALA A 24 -20.29 -38.94 26.32
C ALA A 24 -18.83 -39.17 26.70
N GLY A 25 -18.41 -40.43 26.68
CA GLY A 25 -17.13 -40.93 27.14
C GLY A 25 -15.95 -40.56 26.24
N PRO A 26 -14.71 -40.91 26.62
CA PRO A 26 -13.48 -40.45 26.00
C PRO A 26 -13.23 -41.19 24.67
N MET A 27 -13.08 -40.46 23.59
CA MET A 27 -12.51 -40.97 22.31
C MET A 27 -11.00 -40.99 22.36
N ASN A 28 -10.47 -42.17 22.10
CA ASN A 28 -9.06 -42.48 21.96
C ASN A 28 -8.49 -41.85 20.67
N PRO A 29 -7.34 -41.13 20.70
CA PRO A 29 -6.71 -40.64 19.46
C PRO A 29 -5.79 -41.74 18.91
N THR A 30 -6.20 -42.42 17.84
CA THR A 30 -5.30 -43.18 16.99
C THR A 30 -4.38 -42.25 16.22
N ALA A 31 -3.12 -42.25 16.57
CA ALA A 31 -2.06 -41.57 15.84
C ALA A 31 -1.84 -42.28 14.47
N ALA A 32 -2.21 -41.63 13.38
CA ALA A 32 -1.78 -42.01 12.05
C ALA A 32 -0.41 -41.41 11.79
N ALA A 33 0.59 -42.30 11.67
CA ALA A 33 1.96 -41.96 11.29
C ALA A 33 1.97 -41.49 9.83
N PHE A 34 2.23 -40.21 9.61
CA PHE A 34 2.57 -39.69 8.27
C PHE A 34 4.04 -40.02 7.98
N GLY A 35 4.25 -40.87 6.99
CA GLY A 35 5.57 -41.24 6.47
C GLY A 35 6.30 -40.00 5.95
N GLY A 36 7.50 -39.78 6.51
CA GLY A 36 8.40 -38.72 6.07
C GLY A 36 8.92 -38.96 4.65
N GLN A 37 8.40 -38.26 3.68
CA GLN A 37 9.05 -38.09 2.40
C GLN A 37 10.15 -37.05 2.53
N ARG A 38 11.41 -37.48 2.36
CA ARG A 38 12.56 -36.60 2.24
C ARG A 38 12.40 -35.74 0.98
N VAL A 39 12.27 -34.41 1.19
CA VAL A 39 12.36 -33.45 0.10
C VAL A 39 13.83 -33.44 -0.39
N PRO A 40 14.09 -33.61 -1.70
CA PRO A 40 15.45 -33.53 -2.22
C PRO A 40 16.01 -32.12 -2.03
N ALA A 41 17.26 -32.03 -1.59
CA ALA A 41 17.99 -30.77 -1.46
C ALA A 41 18.05 -30.05 -2.79
N VAL A 42 17.45 -28.86 -2.84
CA VAL A 42 17.54 -27.95 -3.99
C VAL A 42 18.99 -27.48 -4.08
N SER A 43 19.63 -27.85 -5.17
CA SER A 43 20.97 -27.40 -5.54
C SER A 43 21.04 -25.88 -5.53
N LEU A 44 22.05 -25.34 -4.83
CA LEU A 44 22.37 -23.92 -4.78
C LEU A 44 22.48 -23.35 -6.20
N ALA A 45 21.55 -22.46 -6.51
CA ALA A 45 21.49 -21.76 -7.78
C ALA A 45 22.78 -20.96 -8.02
N ARG A 46 23.24 -20.99 -9.28
CA ARG A 46 24.31 -20.15 -9.82
C ARG A 46 24.10 -18.68 -9.46
N PRO A 47 25.16 -17.89 -9.23
CA PRO A 47 25.01 -16.46 -9.04
C PRO A 47 24.31 -15.86 -10.27
N ILE A 48 23.17 -15.23 -10.02
CA ILE A 48 22.43 -14.46 -11.04
C ILE A 48 23.32 -13.30 -11.41
N ALA A 49 23.78 -13.27 -12.66
CA ALA A 49 24.49 -12.13 -13.22
C ALA A 49 23.59 -10.89 -13.02
N THR A 50 24.13 -9.84 -12.40
CA THR A 50 23.44 -8.56 -12.24
C THR A 50 23.09 -8.06 -13.63
N PRO A 51 21.80 -7.94 -14.01
CA PRO A 51 21.41 -7.43 -15.30
C PRO A 51 21.88 -5.97 -15.41
N ALA A 52 22.42 -5.60 -16.57
CA ALA A 52 22.81 -4.24 -16.86
C ALA A 52 21.57 -3.35 -16.78
N LEU A 53 21.57 -2.40 -15.83
CA LEU A 53 20.54 -1.40 -15.65
C LEU A 53 20.52 -0.51 -16.90
N VAL A 54 19.56 -0.69 -17.80
CA VAL A 54 19.34 0.23 -18.91
C VAL A 54 18.62 1.44 -18.34
N LEU A 55 19.39 2.48 -18.01
CA LEU A 55 18.89 3.80 -17.65
C LEU A 55 18.25 4.46 -18.88
N MET A 56 16.96 4.28 -19.08
CA MET A 56 16.18 5.21 -19.90
C MET A 56 15.79 6.38 -19.00
N SER A 57 16.60 7.44 -19.01
CA SER A 57 16.42 8.56 -18.09
C SER A 57 15.59 9.67 -18.74
N ALA A 58 14.34 9.82 -18.32
CA ALA A 58 13.89 11.18 -18.11
C ALA A 58 14.82 11.77 -17.03
N SER A 59 15.46 12.90 -17.33
CA SER A 59 16.39 13.51 -16.36
C SER A 59 15.58 14.27 -15.31
N PHE A 60 15.27 13.61 -14.21
CA PHE A 60 14.70 14.23 -13.01
C PHE A 60 15.86 14.83 -12.19
N GLU A 61 15.61 15.94 -11.53
CA GLU A 61 16.58 16.59 -10.63
C GLU A 61 16.57 15.92 -9.24
N ASN A 62 15.36 15.59 -8.76
CA ASN A 62 15.13 15.13 -7.41
C ASN A 62 14.76 13.63 -7.32
N LEU A 63 14.68 12.94 -8.45
CA LEU A 63 14.36 11.52 -8.53
C LEU A 63 15.40 10.75 -9.32
N LEU A 64 15.58 9.47 -8.94
CA LEU A 64 16.20 8.47 -9.82
C LEU A 64 15.09 7.56 -10.34
N TYR A 65 15.11 7.31 -11.65
CA TYR A 65 14.11 6.51 -12.36
C TYR A 65 14.82 5.32 -13.03
N ALA A 66 14.66 4.12 -12.46
CA ALA A 66 15.41 2.95 -12.88
C ALA A 66 14.48 1.77 -13.16
N LEU A 67 14.33 1.41 -14.45
CA LEU A 67 13.56 0.25 -14.88
C LEU A 67 14.49 -0.97 -15.00
N ASP A 68 14.14 -2.05 -14.31
CA ASP A 68 14.66 -3.37 -14.60
C ASP A 68 13.82 -4.00 -15.72
N ALA A 69 14.30 -3.93 -16.94
CA ALA A 69 13.59 -4.43 -18.12
C ALA A 69 13.33 -5.95 -18.08
N ALA A 70 14.12 -6.72 -17.33
CA ALA A 70 13.94 -8.16 -17.23
C ALA A 70 12.72 -8.55 -16.37
N SER A 71 12.47 -7.79 -15.31
CA SER A 71 11.32 -8.02 -14.40
C SER A 71 10.12 -7.12 -14.72
N GLY A 72 10.34 -6.00 -15.42
CA GLY A 72 9.34 -4.94 -15.59
C GLY A 72 9.08 -4.13 -14.32
N ILE A 73 10.00 -4.17 -13.35
CA ILE A 73 9.88 -3.42 -12.10
C ILE A 73 10.64 -2.09 -12.22
N LEU A 74 9.91 -0.99 -12.11
CA LEU A 74 10.47 0.34 -12.02
C LEU A 74 10.76 0.67 -10.56
N THR A 75 11.94 1.21 -10.28
CA THR A 75 12.27 1.82 -8.98
C THR A 75 12.39 3.32 -9.14
N ILE A 76 11.52 4.07 -8.48
CA ILE A 76 11.59 5.53 -8.36
C ILE A 76 12.16 5.83 -6.98
N THR A 77 13.32 6.51 -6.94
CA THR A 77 14.00 6.86 -5.69
C THR A 77 13.98 8.36 -5.50
N LEU A 78 13.38 8.83 -4.38
CA LEU A 78 13.46 10.23 -3.96
C LEU A 78 14.93 10.53 -3.63
N ASN A 79 15.55 11.48 -4.33
CA ASN A 79 17.01 11.67 -4.29
C ASN A 79 17.42 13.08 -3.83
N ARG A 80 17.03 13.42 -2.62
CA ARG A 80 17.48 14.62 -1.90
C ARG A 80 18.08 14.25 -0.53
N PRO A 81 19.13 13.39 -0.47
CA PRO A 81 19.60 12.79 0.80
C PRO A 81 20.09 13.80 1.80
N THR A 82 20.66 14.94 1.38
CA THR A 82 21.09 16.04 2.24
C THR A 82 19.94 16.77 2.94
N LYS A 83 18.73 16.61 2.43
CA LYS A 83 17.47 17.14 2.98
C LYS A 83 16.55 16.02 3.51
N LEU A 84 17.11 14.84 3.80
CA LEU A 84 16.33 13.65 4.20
C LEU A 84 15.16 13.37 3.26
N ASN A 85 15.35 13.61 1.96
CA ASN A 85 14.38 13.44 0.89
C ASN A 85 13.08 14.27 1.05
N ALA A 86 13.14 15.40 1.77
CA ALA A 86 11.99 16.27 1.99
C ALA A 86 11.38 16.76 0.67
N LEU A 87 10.05 16.79 0.61
CA LEU A 87 9.27 17.17 -0.55
C LEU A 87 9.22 18.70 -0.70
N ASN A 88 9.72 19.20 -1.81
CA ASN A 88 9.44 20.54 -2.30
C ASN A 88 8.51 20.47 -3.51
N ALA A 89 8.06 21.62 -4.02
CA ALA A 89 7.14 21.68 -5.15
C ALA A 89 7.70 20.99 -6.41
N ALA A 90 9.01 21.11 -6.67
CA ALA A 90 9.67 20.46 -7.78
C ALA A 90 9.64 18.92 -7.64
N THR A 91 9.94 18.39 -6.45
CA THR A 91 9.88 16.94 -6.20
C THR A 91 8.47 16.39 -6.38
N ILE A 92 7.43 17.10 -5.91
CA ILE A 92 6.02 16.68 -6.11
C ILE A 92 5.66 16.66 -7.59
N ALA A 93 6.04 17.68 -8.35
CA ALA A 93 5.82 17.74 -9.79
C ALA A 93 6.58 16.61 -10.54
N GLU A 94 7.80 16.31 -10.11
CA GLU A 94 8.57 15.21 -10.69
C GLU A 94 7.96 13.83 -10.39
N ILE A 95 7.40 13.63 -9.17
CA ILE A 95 6.67 12.39 -8.82
C ILE A 95 5.47 12.22 -9.75
N ASP A 96 4.70 13.28 -9.97
CA ASP A 96 3.53 13.26 -10.85
C ASP A 96 3.90 12.86 -12.27
N VAL A 97 4.91 13.52 -12.86
CA VAL A 97 5.43 13.21 -14.21
C VAL A 97 6.03 11.80 -14.27
N ALA A 98 6.77 11.38 -13.25
CA ALA A 98 7.36 10.04 -13.21
C ALA A 98 6.30 8.94 -13.17
N MET A 99 5.21 9.17 -12.45
CA MET A 99 4.08 8.24 -12.39
C MET A 99 3.32 8.21 -13.72
N GLU A 100 3.07 9.35 -14.36
CA GLU A 100 2.45 9.41 -15.69
C GLU A 100 3.27 8.62 -16.70
N GLN A 101 4.58 8.87 -16.79
CA GLN A 101 5.48 8.11 -17.67
C GLN A 101 5.49 6.61 -17.36
N ALA A 102 5.48 6.24 -16.07
CA ALA A 102 5.44 4.84 -15.67
C ALA A 102 4.13 4.15 -16.06
N LEU A 103 3.00 4.85 -16.05
CA LEU A 103 1.71 4.31 -16.45
C LEU A 103 1.63 4.10 -17.97
N ASP A 104 2.21 5.00 -18.76
CA ASP A 104 2.21 4.96 -20.22
C ASP A 104 3.22 3.95 -20.78
N ASP A 105 4.30 3.64 -20.05
CA ASP A 105 5.32 2.69 -20.50
C ASP A 105 4.88 1.24 -20.32
N ALA A 106 4.61 0.54 -21.42
CA ALA A 106 4.21 -0.87 -21.42
C ALA A 106 5.29 -1.82 -20.82
N GLN A 107 6.55 -1.40 -20.72
CA GLN A 107 7.61 -2.19 -20.09
C GLN A 107 7.52 -2.13 -18.57
N VAL A 108 6.93 -1.08 -18.01
CA VAL A 108 6.69 -0.96 -16.55
C VAL A 108 5.46 -1.77 -16.19
N ARG A 109 5.65 -2.76 -15.31
CA ARG A 109 4.60 -3.67 -14.85
C ARG A 109 4.29 -3.51 -13.37
N GLY A 110 5.23 -2.96 -12.59
CA GLY A 110 5.08 -2.68 -11.17
C GLY A 110 6.11 -1.65 -10.73
N ILE A 111 5.82 -0.93 -9.66
CA ILE A 111 6.59 0.25 -9.24
C ILE A 111 6.99 0.11 -7.77
N ILE A 112 8.25 0.43 -7.48
CA ILE A 112 8.76 0.61 -6.12
C ILE A 112 9.09 2.09 -5.93
N LEU A 113 8.54 2.71 -4.87
CA LEU A 113 8.93 4.03 -4.40
C LEU A 113 9.81 3.87 -3.16
N THR A 114 10.98 4.54 -3.14
CA THR A 114 11.90 4.53 -2.00
C THR A 114 12.64 5.85 -1.84
N GLY A 115 13.35 6.04 -0.72
CA GLY A 115 14.22 7.18 -0.50
C GLY A 115 15.70 6.84 -0.70
N SER A 116 16.52 7.77 -1.18
CA SER A 116 17.96 7.59 -1.25
C SER A 116 18.58 7.68 0.16
N GLY A 117 19.67 6.92 0.34
CA GLY A 117 20.36 6.81 1.63
C GLY A 117 19.68 5.85 2.60
N ASP A 118 20.14 5.84 3.84
CA ASP A 118 19.77 4.89 4.87
C ASP A 118 18.90 5.47 6.00
N LYS A 119 18.65 6.80 5.98
CA LYS A 119 18.01 7.50 7.09
C LYS A 119 16.53 7.78 6.89
N ALA A 120 16.14 8.09 5.67
CA ALA A 120 14.77 8.52 5.40
C ALA A 120 14.24 7.98 4.07
N PHE A 121 13.02 7.52 4.10
CA PHE A 121 12.17 7.47 2.93
C PHE A 121 11.90 8.90 2.47
N VAL A 122 11.13 9.64 3.26
CA VAL A 122 10.86 11.07 3.11
C VAL A 122 10.55 11.67 4.48
N ALA A 123 11.32 12.64 4.94
CA ALA A 123 11.15 13.23 6.27
C ALA A 123 10.25 14.48 6.29
N GLY A 124 9.25 14.53 5.44
CA GLY A 124 8.24 15.59 5.41
C GLY A 124 8.36 16.51 4.20
N ALA A 125 7.66 17.64 4.27
CA ALA A 125 7.77 18.72 3.30
C ALA A 125 8.99 19.61 3.57
N ASP A 126 9.46 20.36 2.56
CA ASP A 126 10.51 21.37 2.73
C ASP A 126 9.92 22.60 3.44
N ILE A 127 10.16 22.67 4.77
CA ILE A 127 9.55 23.68 5.63
C ILE A 127 9.97 25.11 5.25
N ALA A 128 11.19 25.29 4.71
CA ALA A 128 11.63 26.61 4.26
C ALA A 128 10.80 27.11 3.07
N GLU A 129 10.41 26.22 2.18
CA GLU A 129 9.52 26.55 1.06
C GLU A 129 8.09 26.82 1.57
N LEU A 130 7.56 25.98 2.45
CA LEU A 130 6.21 26.17 3.01
C LEU A 130 6.07 27.51 3.74
N ALA A 131 7.08 27.91 4.52
CA ALA A 131 7.05 29.16 5.30
C ALA A 131 6.97 30.42 4.43
N ALA A 132 7.31 30.33 3.15
CA ALA A 132 7.26 31.45 2.19
C ALA A 132 5.91 31.59 1.49
N LEU A 133 4.98 30.64 1.65
CA LEU A 133 3.71 30.62 0.94
C LEU A 133 2.67 31.55 1.58
N THR A 134 1.88 32.22 0.74
CA THR A 134 0.61 32.82 1.16
C THR A 134 -0.44 31.72 1.34
N SER A 135 -1.53 32.00 2.06
CA SER A 135 -2.64 31.06 2.27
C SER A 135 -3.17 30.49 0.94
N ALA A 136 -3.38 31.33 -0.10
CA ALA A 136 -3.84 30.87 -1.40
C ALA A 136 -2.81 29.99 -2.13
N GLN A 137 -1.52 30.24 -1.96
CA GLN A 137 -0.47 29.40 -2.51
C GLN A 137 -0.36 28.07 -1.76
N ALA A 138 -0.52 28.09 -0.43
CA ALA A 138 -0.53 26.88 0.38
C ALA A 138 -1.69 25.93 0.02
N ALA A 139 -2.91 26.48 -0.17
CA ALA A 139 -4.04 25.68 -0.63
C ALA A 139 -3.74 25.00 -1.99
N ARG A 140 -3.26 25.76 -2.97
CA ARG A 140 -2.88 25.20 -4.28
C ARG A 140 -1.72 24.21 -4.22
N ALA A 141 -0.77 24.38 -3.30
CA ALA A 141 0.30 23.43 -3.09
C ALA A 141 -0.22 22.11 -2.49
N SER A 142 -1.19 22.19 -1.57
CA SER A 142 -1.91 21.05 -1.04
C SER A 142 -2.68 20.30 -2.12
N GLU A 143 -3.46 20.99 -2.94
CA GLU A 143 -4.22 20.42 -4.06
C GLU A 143 -3.29 19.65 -5.03
N ARG A 144 -2.21 20.27 -5.49
CA ARG A 144 -1.23 19.61 -6.37
C ARG A 144 -0.59 18.36 -5.73
N GLY A 145 -0.28 18.42 -4.44
CA GLY A 145 0.25 17.25 -3.72
C GLY A 145 -0.77 16.13 -3.61
N GLN A 146 -2.04 16.47 -3.40
CA GLN A 146 -3.15 15.50 -3.38
C GLN A 146 -3.34 14.86 -4.76
N GLU A 147 -3.32 15.64 -5.86
CA GLU A 147 -3.42 15.16 -7.23
C GLU A 147 -2.26 14.20 -7.58
N ALA A 148 -1.01 14.57 -7.29
CA ALA A 148 0.15 13.72 -7.53
C ALA A 148 0.07 12.40 -6.75
N PHE A 149 -0.44 12.42 -5.51
CA PHE A 149 -0.58 11.21 -4.70
C PHE A 149 -1.82 10.39 -5.08
N ALA A 150 -2.88 11.02 -5.55
CA ALA A 150 -4.03 10.31 -6.12
C ALA A 150 -3.63 9.50 -7.36
N ARG A 151 -2.76 10.03 -8.25
CA ARG A 151 -2.23 9.28 -9.40
C ARG A 151 -1.49 7.99 -9.00
N ILE A 152 -0.83 7.99 -7.83
CA ILE A 152 -0.20 6.78 -7.27
C ILE A 152 -1.26 5.78 -6.83
N GLU A 153 -2.25 6.25 -6.07
CA GLU A 153 -3.34 5.45 -5.50
C GLU A 153 -4.25 4.85 -6.57
N GLU A 154 -4.52 5.62 -7.64
CA GLU A 154 -5.37 5.22 -8.77
C GLU A 154 -4.61 4.44 -9.85
N SER A 155 -3.31 4.19 -9.66
CA SER A 155 -2.49 3.44 -10.62
C SER A 155 -3.04 2.04 -10.87
N THR A 156 -3.23 1.66 -12.12
CA THR A 156 -3.57 0.29 -12.54
C THR A 156 -2.38 -0.68 -12.41
N LYS A 157 -1.16 -0.15 -12.22
CA LYS A 157 0.05 -0.94 -11.97
C LYS A 157 0.34 -0.94 -10.47
N PRO A 158 0.68 -2.10 -9.86
CA PRO A 158 0.92 -2.18 -8.42
C PRO A 158 2.11 -1.31 -8.00
N VAL A 159 1.90 -0.48 -6.97
CA VAL A 159 2.91 0.42 -6.40
C VAL A 159 3.20 0.00 -4.97
N VAL A 160 4.48 -0.20 -4.64
CA VAL A 160 4.97 -0.56 -3.30
C VAL A 160 5.86 0.55 -2.76
N ALA A 161 5.52 1.12 -1.61
CA ALA A 161 6.45 1.94 -0.86
C ALA A 161 7.46 1.05 -0.11
N ALA A 162 8.73 1.17 -0.44
CA ALA A 162 9.85 0.60 0.29
C ALA A 162 10.39 1.64 1.29
N VAL A 163 9.86 1.60 2.51
CA VAL A 163 10.11 2.64 3.52
C VAL A 163 11.40 2.34 4.26
N ASN A 164 12.51 2.94 3.81
CA ASN A 164 13.87 2.68 4.27
C ASN A 164 14.31 3.48 5.52
N GLY A 165 13.40 4.23 6.16
CA GLY A 165 13.72 5.04 7.34
C GLY A 165 12.55 5.94 7.74
N PHE A 166 12.81 7.22 8.01
CA PHE A 166 11.76 8.17 8.37
C PHE A 166 10.75 8.39 7.24
N ALA A 167 9.47 8.21 7.53
CA ALA A 167 8.32 8.54 6.70
C ALA A 167 7.42 9.48 7.53
N LEU A 168 7.65 10.79 7.43
CA LEU A 168 7.00 11.78 8.29
C LEU A 168 6.22 12.80 7.46
N GLY A 169 5.08 13.26 7.97
CA GLY A 169 4.25 14.23 7.29
C GLY A 169 3.96 13.84 5.86
N GLY A 170 4.27 14.71 4.90
CA GLY A 170 4.12 14.41 3.47
C GLY A 170 4.78 13.10 3.02
N GLY A 171 5.84 12.65 3.71
CA GLY A 171 6.46 11.36 3.43
C GLY A 171 5.62 10.16 3.91
N CYS A 172 4.94 10.29 5.02
CA CYS A 172 3.97 9.30 5.47
C CYS A 172 2.75 9.30 4.54
N GLU A 173 2.31 10.46 4.09
CA GLU A 173 1.22 10.63 3.13
C GLU A 173 1.55 9.98 1.78
N LEU A 174 2.77 10.17 1.27
CA LEU A 174 3.28 9.51 0.06
C LEU A 174 3.31 7.99 0.21
N ALA A 175 3.80 7.49 1.35
CA ALA A 175 3.79 6.05 1.63
C ALA A 175 2.37 5.48 1.67
N MET A 176 1.40 6.21 2.27
CA MET A 176 -0.01 5.80 2.33
C MET A 176 -0.71 5.83 0.98
N ALA A 177 -0.28 6.68 0.06
CA ALA A 177 -0.80 6.71 -1.31
C ALA A 177 -0.37 5.50 -2.15
N CYS A 178 0.70 4.78 -1.78
CA CYS A 178 1.07 3.53 -2.43
C CYS A 178 0.09 2.41 -2.05
N HIS A 179 -0.12 1.44 -2.95
CA HIS A 179 -1.01 0.30 -2.69
C HIS A 179 -0.55 -0.55 -1.51
N MET A 180 0.75 -0.78 -1.41
CA MET A 180 1.37 -1.57 -0.33
C MET A 180 2.58 -0.84 0.24
N ARG A 181 2.90 -1.15 1.49
CA ARG A 181 4.02 -0.56 2.24
C ARG A 181 4.83 -1.67 2.90
N VAL A 182 6.11 -1.74 2.55
CA VAL A 182 7.09 -2.58 3.24
C VAL A 182 8.04 -1.65 3.99
N ALA A 183 8.19 -1.84 5.28
CA ALA A 183 9.04 -1.02 6.12
C ALA A 183 10.35 -1.74 6.46
N ALA A 184 11.44 -1.00 6.47
CA ALA A 184 12.64 -1.44 7.17
C ALA A 184 12.39 -1.43 8.69
N ASP A 185 13.08 -2.28 9.43
CA ASP A 185 12.96 -2.41 10.89
C ASP A 185 13.31 -1.12 11.66
N ASN A 186 14.15 -0.26 11.06
CA ASN A 186 14.48 1.07 11.58
C ASN A 186 13.47 2.15 11.22
N ALA A 187 12.47 1.88 10.40
CA ALA A 187 11.51 2.89 9.92
C ALA A 187 10.68 3.50 11.06
N ARG A 188 10.31 4.77 10.85
CA ARG A 188 9.45 5.56 11.74
C ARG A 188 8.39 6.27 10.93
N PHE A 189 7.18 6.26 11.43
CA PHE A 189 6.02 6.89 10.80
C PHE A 189 5.41 7.94 11.72
N GLY A 190 4.92 9.03 11.17
CA GLY A 190 4.24 10.07 11.95
C GLY A 190 3.69 11.18 11.09
N GLN A 191 2.79 11.96 11.68
CA GLN A 191 2.16 13.14 11.06
C GLN A 191 2.40 14.35 12.01
N PRO A 192 3.60 14.99 11.96
CA PRO A 192 3.99 15.99 12.93
C PRO A 192 3.49 17.39 12.61
N GLU A 193 2.61 17.57 11.64
CA GLU A 193 2.17 18.87 11.10
C GLU A 193 1.57 19.79 12.16
N VAL A 194 0.86 19.25 13.15
CA VAL A 194 0.27 20.06 14.23
C VAL A 194 1.32 20.76 15.11
N ASN A 195 2.56 20.26 15.15
CA ASN A 195 3.68 20.98 15.81
C ASN A 195 4.04 22.27 15.07
N LEU A 196 3.65 22.42 13.82
CA LEU A 196 3.83 23.62 13.00
C LEU A 196 2.54 24.44 12.89
N GLY A 197 1.47 24.04 13.60
CA GLY A 197 0.16 24.70 13.51
C GLY A 197 -0.60 24.41 12.22
N LEU A 198 -0.29 23.29 11.55
CA LEU A 198 -0.90 22.86 10.28
C LEU A 198 -1.57 21.49 10.44
N PRO A 199 -2.65 21.19 9.68
CA PRO A 199 -3.05 19.83 9.43
C PRO A 199 -2.17 19.20 8.34
N PRO A 200 -2.12 17.85 8.18
CA PRO A 200 -1.60 17.20 6.99
C PRO A 200 -2.22 17.75 5.71
N GLY A 201 -1.41 17.97 4.67
CA GLY A 201 -1.85 18.66 3.46
C GLY A 201 -2.04 17.76 2.24
N TYR A 202 -1.46 16.56 2.21
CA TYR A 202 -1.45 15.67 1.03
C TYR A 202 -2.30 14.41 1.20
N GLY A 203 -3.33 14.47 2.06
CA GLY A 203 -4.32 13.42 2.24
C GLY A 203 -4.14 12.56 3.48
N GLY A 204 -3.21 12.89 4.40
CA GLY A 204 -2.97 12.12 5.62
C GLY A 204 -4.19 11.97 6.52
N THR A 205 -5.02 13.02 6.62
CA THR A 205 -6.27 12.99 7.40
C THR A 205 -7.35 12.07 6.77
N GLN A 206 -7.20 11.72 5.51
CA GLN A 206 -8.12 10.84 4.78
C GLN A 206 -7.62 9.40 4.77
N ARG A 207 -6.35 9.16 4.39
CA ARG A 207 -5.77 7.82 4.22
C ARG A 207 -5.44 7.13 5.54
N LEU A 208 -4.91 7.88 6.52
CA LEU A 208 -4.53 7.26 7.80
C LEU A 208 -5.71 6.59 8.53
N PRO A 209 -6.91 7.24 8.66
CA PRO A 209 -8.08 6.60 9.27
C PRO A 209 -8.58 5.35 8.54
N GLN A 210 -8.39 5.28 7.22
CA GLN A 210 -8.76 4.08 6.43
C GLN A 210 -7.85 2.89 6.78
N LEU A 211 -6.56 3.15 7.02
CA LEU A 211 -5.56 2.11 7.25
C LEU A 211 -5.55 1.62 8.71
N ILE A 212 -5.65 2.52 9.70
CA ILE A 212 -5.47 2.18 11.12
C ILE A 212 -6.70 2.43 11.99
N GLY A 213 -7.81 2.82 11.38
CA GLY A 213 -9.04 3.17 12.08
C GLY A 213 -9.03 4.58 12.67
N LYS A 214 -10.23 5.17 12.77
CA LYS A 214 -10.43 6.59 13.11
C LYS A 214 -9.80 7.01 14.44
N GLY A 215 -9.97 6.19 15.50
CA GLY A 215 -9.52 6.55 16.85
C GLY A 215 -8.01 6.68 16.93
N LYS A 216 -7.27 5.68 16.43
CA LYS A 216 -5.81 5.71 16.45
C LYS A 216 -5.22 6.74 15.49
N ALA A 217 -5.86 6.95 14.35
CA ALA A 217 -5.47 8.01 13.44
C ALA A 217 -5.57 9.40 14.08
N ILE A 218 -6.69 9.71 14.76
CA ILE A 218 -6.87 10.98 15.49
C ILE A 218 -5.79 11.13 16.57
N GLU A 219 -5.52 10.08 17.36
CA GLU A 219 -4.47 10.13 18.38
C GLU A 219 -3.13 10.54 17.75
N LEU A 220 -2.65 9.84 16.72
CA LEU A 220 -1.36 10.13 16.09
C LEU A 220 -1.31 11.52 15.43
N LEU A 221 -2.42 11.94 14.79
CA LEU A 221 -2.52 13.24 14.15
C LEU A 221 -2.47 14.41 15.15
N LEU A 222 -3.07 14.22 16.34
CA LEU A 222 -3.14 15.31 17.34
C LEU A 222 -1.97 15.33 18.31
N THR A 223 -1.34 14.18 18.59
CA THR A 223 -0.15 14.11 19.44
C THR A 223 1.13 14.39 18.67
N ALA A 224 1.11 14.22 17.34
CA ALA A 224 2.31 14.24 16.50
C ALA A 224 3.35 13.16 16.87
N ASP A 225 2.92 12.12 17.58
CA ASP A 225 3.80 11.03 17.98
C ASP A 225 4.26 10.21 16.78
N MET A 226 5.50 9.73 16.84
CA MET A 226 6.03 8.80 15.85
C MET A 226 5.87 7.37 16.36
N ILE A 227 5.45 6.47 15.48
CA ILE A 227 5.41 5.04 15.74
C ILE A 227 6.56 4.31 15.02
N LYS A 228 7.01 3.20 15.61
CA LYS A 228 8.01 2.32 15.02
C LYS A 228 7.40 1.38 13.99
N ALA A 229 8.25 0.72 13.21
CA ALA A 229 7.83 -0.22 12.17
C ALA A 229 6.97 -1.37 12.72
N ASP A 230 7.31 -1.93 13.89
CA ASP A 230 6.56 -2.98 14.56
C ASP A 230 5.14 -2.55 14.94
N GLU A 231 5.01 -1.34 15.50
CA GLU A 231 3.69 -0.76 15.81
C GLU A 231 2.91 -0.44 14.54
N ALA A 232 3.57 0.08 13.50
CA ALA A 232 2.95 0.34 12.19
C ALA A 232 2.40 -0.97 11.56
N LEU A 233 3.12 -2.09 11.70
CA LEU A 233 2.66 -3.41 11.28
C LEU A 233 1.44 -3.86 12.10
N ARG A 234 1.50 -3.74 13.43
CA ARG A 234 0.40 -4.12 14.32
C ARG A 234 -0.88 -3.34 14.03
N LEU A 235 -0.77 -2.08 13.66
CA LEU A 235 -1.91 -1.22 13.33
C LEU A 235 -2.44 -1.42 11.89
N GLY A 236 -1.70 -2.10 11.03
CA GLY A 236 -2.06 -2.25 9.61
C GLY A 236 -1.60 -1.09 8.72
N LEU A 237 -0.80 -0.15 9.25
CA LEU A 237 -0.22 0.92 8.45
C LEU A 237 0.77 0.37 7.41
N VAL A 238 1.51 -0.68 7.73
CA VAL A 238 2.40 -1.37 6.80
C VAL A 238 2.05 -2.86 6.68
N ASN A 239 2.35 -3.44 5.52
CA ASN A 239 2.06 -4.84 5.21
C ASN A 239 3.14 -5.79 5.74
N HIS A 240 4.41 -5.33 5.75
CA HIS A 240 5.56 -6.14 6.17
C HIS A 240 6.62 -5.25 6.82
N VAL A 241 7.40 -5.87 7.73
CA VAL A 241 8.64 -5.30 8.29
C VAL A 241 9.76 -6.29 8.03
N VAL A 242 10.87 -5.80 7.51
CA VAL A 242 12.06 -6.61 7.17
C VAL A 242 13.34 -5.87 7.59
N PRO A 243 14.49 -6.57 7.73
CA PRO A 243 15.79 -5.90 7.90
C PRO A 243 16.02 -4.90 6.76
N GLN A 244 16.60 -3.74 7.09
CA GLN A 244 16.83 -2.67 6.10
C GLN A 244 17.59 -3.16 4.86
N ALA A 245 18.59 -4.04 5.05
CA ALA A 245 19.38 -4.59 3.95
C ALA A 245 18.58 -5.47 2.98
N GLU A 246 17.43 -6.00 3.41
CA GLU A 246 16.58 -6.91 2.63
C GLU A 246 15.39 -6.18 1.98
N LEU A 247 15.19 -4.89 2.29
CA LEU A 247 13.97 -4.15 1.96
C LEU A 247 13.63 -4.17 0.47
N LEU A 248 14.56 -3.77 -0.38
CA LEU A 248 14.30 -3.69 -1.83
C LEU A 248 14.13 -5.08 -2.46
N ASP A 249 14.89 -6.06 -2.01
CA ASP A 249 14.77 -7.43 -2.53
C ASP A 249 13.43 -8.05 -2.13
N PHE A 250 12.95 -7.80 -0.91
CA PHE A 250 11.61 -8.22 -0.50
C PHE A 250 10.52 -7.55 -1.33
N CYS A 251 10.63 -6.24 -1.61
CA CYS A 251 9.68 -5.54 -2.48
C CYS A 251 9.66 -6.12 -3.90
N ARG A 252 10.84 -6.43 -4.47
CA ARG A 252 10.93 -7.09 -5.78
C ARG A 252 10.29 -8.47 -5.77
N GLN A 253 10.51 -9.28 -4.74
CA GLN A 253 9.88 -10.59 -4.59
C GLN A 253 8.35 -10.47 -4.43
N LEU A 254 7.85 -9.50 -3.67
CA LEU A 254 6.44 -9.23 -3.51
C LEU A 254 5.79 -8.86 -4.86
N LEU A 255 6.38 -7.91 -5.58
CA LEU A 255 5.93 -7.53 -6.92
C LEU A 255 6.03 -8.72 -7.89
N GLY A 256 7.11 -9.48 -7.87
CA GLY A 256 7.27 -10.66 -8.74
C GLY A 256 6.13 -11.67 -8.61
N ARG A 257 5.60 -11.88 -7.38
CA ARG A 257 4.42 -12.71 -7.15
C ARG A 257 3.15 -12.14 -7.77
N ILE A 258 3.00 -10.82 -7.77
CA ILE A 258 1.87 -10.10 -8.36
C ILE A 258 1.98 -10.12 -9.88
N LEU A 259 3.16 -9.80 -10.41
CA LEU A 259 3.44 -9.72 -11.85
C LEU A 259 3.38 -11.08 -12.56
N ALA A 260 3.35 -12.19 -11.82
CA ALA A 260 3.03 -13.52 -12.33
C ALA A 260 1.52 -13.75 -12.55
N LYS A 261 0.67 -12.78 -12.24
CA LYS A 261 -0.79 -12.82 -12.44
C LYS A 261 -1.16 -12.06 -13.70
N ALA A 262 -2.41 -12.25 -14.17
CA ALA A 262 -2.98 -11.52 -15.30
C ALA A 262 -2.97 -9.99 -15.02
N PRO A 263 -2.21 -9.19 -15.77
CA PRO A 263 -2.01 -7.78 -15.42
C PRO A 263 -3.29 -6.94 -15.50
N LEU A 264 -4.19 -7.21 -16.44
CA LEU A 264 -5.48 -6.53 -16.51
C LEU A 264 -6.33 -6.85 -15.27
N ALA A 265 -6.37 -8.10 -14.83
CA ALA A 265 -7.11 -8.48 -13.63
C ALA A 265 -6.51 -7.83 -12.38
N VAL A 266 -5.18 -7.67 -12.30
CA VAL A 266 -4.52 -6.93 -11.20
C VAL A 266 -4.99 -5.48 -11.18
N GLY A 267 -5.02 -4.80 -12.32
CA GLY A 267 -5.53 -3.42 -12.44
C GLY A 267 -6.99 -3.30 -12.02
N LEU A 268 -7.86 -4.19 -12.51
CA LEU A 268 -9.28 -4.21 -12.12
C LEU A 268 -9.49 -4.43 -10.62
N VAL A 269 -8.66 -5.26 -9.97
CA VAL A 269 -8.73 -5.44 -8.50
C VAL A 269 -8.37 -4.15 -7.77
N LEU A 270 -7.34 -3.42 -8.22
CA LEU A 270 -6.96 -2.13 -7.62
C LEU A 270 -8.09 -1.10 -7.78
N GLU A 271 -8.68 -0.99 -8.95
CA GLU A 271 -9.84 -0.14 -9.23
C GLU A 271 -11.03 -0.45 -8.33
N CYS A 272 -11.43 -1.74 -8.22
CA CYS A 272 -12.55 -2.14 -7.38
C CYS A 272 -12.31 -1.84 -5.89
N VAL A 273 -11.08 -2.04 -5.40
CA VAL A 273 -10.74 -1.74 -4.01
C VAL A 273 -10.79 -0.24 -3.76
N ASN A 274 -10.25 0.58 -4.67
CA ASN A 274 -10.27 2.05 -4.55
C ASN A 274 -11.72 2.59 -4.60
N ALA A 275 -12.58 2.04 -5.45
CA ALA A 275 -13.99 2.40 -5.53
C ALA A 275 -14.74 2.26 -4.19
N HIS A 276 -14.32 1.34 -3.30
CA HIS A 276 -14.91 1.20 -1.96
C HIS A 276 -14.71 2.47 -1.10
N TYR A 277 -13.62 3.20 -1.31
CA TYR A 277 -13.27 4.39 -0.53
C TYR A 277 -13.69 5.70 -1.20
N ASP A 278 -14.15 5.64 -2.45
CA ASP A 278 -14.75 6.76 -3.14
C ASP A 278 -16.23 6.92 -2.73
N LYS A 279 -16.60 8.13 -2.30
CA LYS A 279 -17.96 8.43 -1.82
C LYS A 279 -18.99 8.59 -2.93
N GLU A 280 -18.53 8.81 -4.16
CA GLU A 280 -19.38 9.07 -5.32
C GLU A 280 -19.56 7.83 -6.20
N THR A 281 -18.80 6.76 -5.93
CA THR A 281 -18.77 5.52 -6.70
C THR A 281 -19.45 4.38 -5.97
N ASP A 282 -20.30 3.61 -6.66
CA ASP A 282 -20.85 2.35 -6.17
C ASP A 282 -19.82 1.22 -6.38
N GLY A 283 -19.07 0.88 -5.35
CA GLY A 283 -18.02 -0.14 -5.41
C GLY A 283 -18.52 -1.53 -5.83
N TYR A 284 -19.76 -1.92 -5.46
CA TYR A 284 -20.32 -3.20 -5.93
C TYR A 284 -20.69 -3.17 -7.42
N ALA A 285 -21.17 -2.05 -7.92
CA ALA A 285 -21.43 -1.88 -9.34
C ALA A 285 -20.13 -1.89 -10.15
N THR A 286 -19.07 -1.23 -9.65
CA THR A 286 -17.72 -1.25 -10.22
C THR A 286 -17.18 -2.68 -10.28
N GLU A 287 -17.27 -3.44 -9.19
CA GLU A 287 -16.80 -4.84 -9.13
C GLU A 287 -17.55 -5.72 -10.15
N ALA A 288 -18.87 -5.60 -10.24
CA ALA A 288 -19.65 -6.36 -11.19
C ALA A 288 -19.28 -6.04 -12.65
N HIS A 289 -19.02 -4.76 -12.95
CA HIS A 289 -18.56 -4.33 -14.27
C HIS A 289 -17.16 -4.86 -14.59
N ALA A 290 -16.22 -4.68 -13.69
CA ALA A 290 -14.84 -5.17 -13.81
C ALA A 290 -14.78 -6.70 -13.96
N PHE A 291 -15.63 -7.43 -13.23
CA PHE A 291 -15.76 -8.87 -13.37
C PHE A 291 -16.21 -9.26 -14.78
N GLY A 292 -17.21 -8.55 -15.34
CA GLY A 292 -17.64 -8.76 -16.72
C GLY A 292 -16.54 -8.48 -17.75
N GLN A 293 -15.83 -7.36 -17.60
CA GLN A 293 -14.71 -6.99 -18.48
C GLN A 293 -13.61 -8.07 -18.50
N ALA A 294 -13.30 -8.67 -17.34
CA ALA A 294 -12.27 -9.71 -17.26
C ALA A 294 -12.58 -10.92 -18.16
N PHE A 295 -13.85 -11.26 -18.41
CA PHE A 295 -14.26 -12.38 -19.29
C PHE A 295 -13.95 -12.14 -20.77
N GLU A 296 -13.75 -10.89 -21.18
CA GLU A 296 -13.42 -10.53 -22.56
C GLU A 296 -11.93 -10.70 -22.86
N THR A 297 -11.08 -10.82 -21.81
CA THR A 297 -9.63 -10.89 -21.95
C THR A 297 -9.13 -12.26 -22.40
N ASP A 298 -8.01 -12.28 -23.12
CA ASP A 298 -7.34 -13.54 -23.48
C ASP A 298 -6.70 -14.19 -22.24
N ASP A 299 -6.29 -13.38 -21.25
CA ASP A 299 -5.75 -13.87 -19.99
C ASP A 299 -6.79 -14.65 -19.16
N PHE A 300 -8.07 -14.27 -19.20
CA PHE A 300 -9.14 -15.07 -18.57
C PHE A 300 -9.30 -16.44 -19.25
N LYS A 301 -9.29 -16.48 -20.59
CA LYS A 301 -9.38 -17.73 -21.36
C LYS A 301 -8.20 -18.65 -21.07
N GLU A 302 -6.98 -18.08 -21.07
CA GLU A 302 -5.75 -18.80 -20.73
C GLU A 302 -5.79 -19.30 -19.29
N GLY A 303 -6.12 -18.44 -18.32
CA GLY A 303 -6.15 -18.80 -16.90
C GLY A 303 -7.11 -19.93 -16.60
N THR A 304 -8.31 -19.90 -17.20
CA THR A 304 -9.33 -20.94 -17.04
C THR A 304 -8.93 -22.26 -17.73
N ALA A 305 -8.38 -22.20 -18.93
CA ALA A 305 -7.88 -23.37 -19.65
C ALA A 305 -6.71 -24.03 -18.89
N ALA A 306 -5.72 -23.23 -18.47
CA ALA A 306 -4.57 -23.71 -17.70
C ALA A 306 -4.98 -24.38 -16.38
N PHE A 307 -5.99 -23.82 -15.69
CA PHE A 307 -6.52 -24.39 -14.46
C PHE A 307 -7.16 -25.78 -14.70
N VAL A 308 -7.98 -25.92 -15.74
CA VAL A 308 -8.63 -27.21 -16.10
C VAL A 308 -7.58 -28.24 -16.52
N GLU A 309 -6.57 -27.82 -17.29
CA GLU A 309 -5.48 -28.66 -17.80
C GLU A 309 -4.38 -28.94 -16.76
N LYS A 310 -4.44 -28.30 -15.58
CA LYS A 310 -3.46 -28.43 -14.48
C LYS A 310 -2.03 -28.05 -14.91
N ARG A 311 -1.90 -27.02 -15.73
CA ARG A 311 -0.62 -26.44 -16.15
C ARG A 311 -0.47 -24.99 -15.64
N PRO A 312 0.76 -24.45 -15.60
CA PRO A 312 0.96 -23.01 -15.38
C PRO A 312 0.29 -22.19 -16.48
N ALA A 313 -0.36 -21.09 -16.09
CA ALA A 313 -0.89 -20.11 -17.02
C ALA A 313 0.22 -19.16 -17.51
N VAL A 314 0.10 -18.68 -18.75
CA VAL A 314 1.00 -17.70 -19.36
C VAL A 314 0.18 -16.46 -19.73
N PHE A 315 0.21 -15.44 -18.90
CA PHE A 315 -0.55 -14.22 -19.09
C PHE A 315 0.17 -13.22 -19.97
N THR A 316 -0.56 -12.57 -20.86
CA THR A 316 -0.03 -11.62 -21.88
C THR A 316 -0.53 -10.18 -21.71
N GLY A 317 -1.54 -9.97 -20.85
CA GLY A 317 -2.16 -8.67 -20.61
C GLY A 317 -3.09 -8.24 -21.76
N LYS A 318 -3.74 -9.18 -22.41
CA LYS A 318 -4.65 -8.92 -23.54
C LYS A 318 -6.04 -9.48 -23.27
#